data_5f3c9224b63201e3d0b6a12485ca3cfa
#
_entry.id   5f3c9224b63201e3d0b6a12485ca3cfa
#
_cell.length_a   1.000
_cell.length_b   1.000
_cell.length_c   1.000
_cell.angle_alpha   90.00
_cell.angle_beta   90.00
_cell.angle_gamma   90.00
#
_symmetry.space_group_name_H-M   'P 1'
#
loop_
_entity.id
_entity.type
_entity.pdbx_description
1 polymer ?
#
loop_
_entity_poly.entity_id
_entity_poly.type
_entity_poly.pdbx_seq_one_letter_code
_entity_poly.pdbx_strand_id
1 'polypeptide(L)'
;AKQLPQSELCMLGHTFREKSQNESIMAGYRDIPNLHFVGHVEGEEKMKYIREAKILVNTSIHEALPITFLEALAYGTLLVSCRNPEDLTSKFGRYTGPVLGDGFDKVPLFTSAIEELIENEGLRKKLSCKAVEYIREIHPVHKFQQHMRKLIHDLAHK
;
A
#
# COMPACT_ATOMS: atom_id res chain seq x y z
N ALA A 1 11.54 7.43 -6.89
CA ALA A 1 12.28 6.88 -8.01
C ALA A 1 13.67 7.51 -8.10
N LYS A 2 13.81 8.81 -8.32
CA LYS A 2 15.13 9.47 -8.46
C LYS A 2 16.13 9.16 -7.32
N GLN A 3 15.65 9.03 -6.10
CA GLN A 3 16.48 8.71 -4.93
C GLN A 3 16.66 7.19 -4.71
N LEU A 4 16.00 6.37 -5.50
CA LEU A 4 16.03 4.90 -5.40
C LEU A 4 16.38 4.29 -6.77
N PRO A 5 17.53 4.61 -7.36
CA PRO A 5 17.84 4.21 -8.74
C PRO A 5 17.96 2.69 -8.96
N GLN A 6 18.12 1.93 -7.87
CA GLN A 6 18.22 0.46 -7.90
C GLN A 6 16.87 -0.26 -7.73
N SER A 7 15.77 0.52 -7.64
CA SER A 7 14.44 -0.05 -7.42
C SER A 7 13.50 0.34 -8.55
N GLU A 8 12.74 -0.62 -9.07
CA GLU A 8 11.67 -0.35 -10.02
C GLU A 8 10.41 0.07 -9.26
N LEU A 9 9.81 1.19 -9.64
CA LEU A 9 8.60 1.71 -9.04
C LEU A 9 7.46 1.72 -10.06
N CYS A 10 6.37 1.02 -9.75
CA CYS A 10 5.16 0.99 -10.56
C CYS A 10 4.09 1.87 -9.89
N MET A 11 3.61 2.87 -10.60
CA MET A 11 2.53 3.74 -10.15
C MET A 11 1.22 3.28 -10.80
N LEU A 12 0.32 2.73 -9.98
CA LEU A 12 -0.99 2.26 -10.40
C LEU A 12 -2.07 3.30 -10.09
N GLY A 13 -3.07 3.37 -10.93
CA GLY A 13 -4.19 4.28 -10.78
C GLY A 13 -4.27 5.32 -11.90
N HIS A 14 -5.30 6.14 -11.82
CA HIS A 14 -5.49 7.24 -12.75
C HIS A 14 -5.98 8.50 -12.03
N THR A 15 -5.95 9.61 -12.72
CA THR A 15 -6.38 10.90 -12.20
C THR A 15 -7.90 11.04 -12.31
N PHE A 16 -8.58 11.28 -11.18
CA PHE A 16 -10.05 11.50 -11.17
C PHE A 16 -10.45 12.95 -11.38
N ARG A 17 -9.68 13.87 -10.84
CA ARG A 17 -9.97 15.30 -10.86
C ARG A 17 -8.80 16.04 -11.51
N GLU A 18 -9.06 17.22 -12.06
CA GLU A 18 -8.02 18.12 -12.58
C GLU A 18 -7.05 17.42 -13.54
N LYS A 19 -7.58 16.63 -14.49
CA LYS A 19 -6.78 15.79 -15.41
C LYS A 19 -5.61 16.56 -16.05
N SER A 20 -5.84 17.76 -16.54
CA SER A 20 -4.82 18.57 -17.22
C SER A 20 -3.66 18.95 -16.29
N GLN A 21 -3.95 19.31 -15.03
CA GLN A 21 -2.94 19.63 -14.03
C GLN A 21 -2.15 18.40 -13.63
N ASN A 22 -2.83 17.29 -13.38
CA ASN A 22 -2.19 16.02 -13.03
C ASN A 22 -1.33 15.47 -14.17
N GLU A 23 -1.79 15.56 -15.41
CA GLU A 23 -1.01 15.19 -16.60
C GLU A 23 0.25 16.04 -16.75
N SER A 24 0.15 17.35 -16.49
CA SER A 24 1.31 18.24 -16.48
C SER A 24 2.33 17.86 -15.40
N ILE A 25 1.86 17.52 -14.20
CA ILE A 25 2.73 17.04 -13.11
C ILE A 25 3.38 15.71 -13.51
N MET A 26 2.61 14.75 -13.99
CA MET A 26 3.12 13.45 -14.40
C MET A 26 4.13 13.55 -15.55
N ALA A 27 3.91 14.46 -16.48
CA ALA A 27 4.83 14.69 -17.61
C ALA A 27 6.25 15.02 -17.13
N GLY A 28 6.40 15.76 -16.03
CA GLY A 28 7.70 16.08 -15.43
C GLY A 28 8.45 14.88 -14.81
N TYR A 29 7.82 13.72 -14.75
CA TYR A 29 8.39 12.50 -14.16
C TYR A 29 8.51 11.33 -15.15
N ARG A 30 8.02 11.47 -16.39
CA ARG A 30 8.01 10.39 -17.40
C ARG A 30 9.41 9.93 -17.81
N ASP A 31 10.39 10.82 -17.74
CA ASP A 31 11.77 10.53 -18.14
C ASP A 31 12.60 9.87 -17.02
N ILE A 32 11.96 9.49 -15.89
CA ILE A 32 12.65 8.77 -14.82
C ILE A 32 12.67 7.28 -15.19
N PRO A 33 13.87 6.69 -15.43
CA PRO A 33 13.97 5.36 -16.06
C PRO A 33 13.31 4.23 -15.25
N ASN A 34 13.33 4.35 -13.91
CA ASN A 34 12.83 3.35 -12.97
C ASN A 34 11.45 3.71 -12.38
N LEU A 35 10.68 4.59 -13.06
CA LEU A 35 9.31 4.93 -12.67
C LEU A 35 8.33 4.60 -13.81
N HIS A 36 7.47 3.64 -13.58
CA HIS A 36 6.52 3.15 -14.56
C HIS A 36 5.09 3.60 -14.23
N PHE A 37 4.49 4.41 -15.10
CA PHE A 37 3.09 4.78 -15.01
C PHE A 37 2.24 3.70 -15.66
N VAL A 38 1.69 2.80 -14.86
CA VAL A 38 0.92 1.64 -15.35
C VAL A 38 -0.50 2.06 -15.75
N GLY A 39 -1.05 3.06 -15.06
CA GLY A 39 -2.44 3.44 -15.24
C GLY A 39 -3.41 2.64 -14.35
N HIS A 40 -4.69 2.63 -14.73
CA HIS A 40 -5.72 1.92 -13.97
C HIS A 40 -5.66 0.43 -14.25
N VAL A 41 -5.59 -0.36 -13.19
CA VAL A 41 -5.61 -1.83 -13.23
C VAL A 41 -6.58 -2.37 -12.19
N GLU A 42 -7.27 -3.45 -12.52
CA GLU A 42 -8.26 -4.12 -11.65
C GLU A 42 -8.08 -5.64 -11.66
N GLY A 43 -8.80 -6.30 -10.76
CA GLY A 43 -8.88 -7.76 -10.71
C GLY A 43 -7.51 -8.42 -10.60
N GLU A 44 -7.27 -9.45 -11.41
CA GLU A 44 -6.05 -10.24 -11.39
C GLU A 44 -4.79 -9.44 -11.81
N GLU A 45 -4.93 -8.47 -12.68
CA GLU A 45 -3.81 -7.63 -13.08
C GLU A 45 -3.30 -6.80 -11.89
N LYS A 46 -4.20 -6.14 -11.14
CA LYS A 46 -3.85 -5.44 -9.90
C LYS A 46 -3.20 -6.40 -8.90
N MET A 47 -3.78 -7.58 -8.72
CA MET A 47 -3.26 -8.57 -7.78
C MET A 47 -1.88 -9.09 -8.17
N LYS A 48 -1.58 -9.18 -9.47
CA LYS A 48 -0.25 -9.52 -9.96
C LYS A 48 0.79 -8.49 -9.50
N TYR A 49 0.54 -7.18 -9.71
CA TYR A 49 1.45 -6.13 -9.23
C TYR A 49 1.66 -6.20 -7.72
N ILE A 50 0.59 -6.41 -6.95
CA ILE A 50 0.68 -6.52 -5.48
C ILE A 50 1.54 -7.73 -5.07
N ARG A 51 1.34 -8.90 -5.68
CA ARG A 51 2.08 -10.14 -5.38
C ARG A 51 3.57 -10.04 -5.70
N GLU A 52 3.90 -9.39 -6.81
CA GLU A 52 5.29 -9.26 -7.29
C GLU A 52 6.04 -8.15 -6.58
N ALA A 53 5.34 -7.20 -5.95
CA ALA A 53 5.95 -6.11 -5.22
C ALA A 53 6.56 -6.57 -3.89
N LYS A 54 7.71 -6.04 -3.54
CA LYS A 54 8.28 -6.17 -2.19
C LYS A 54 7.60 -5.24 -1.19
N ILE A 55 7.20 -4.07 -1.65
CA ILE A 55 6.68 -2.97 -0.83
C ILE A 55 5.52 -2.30 -1.58
N LEU A 56 4.40 -2.10 -0.89
CA LEU A 56 3.34 -1.18 -1.27
C LEU A 56 3.60 0.17 -0.63
N VAL A 57 3.82 1.19 -1.47
CA VAL A 57 3.97 2.58 -1.02
C VAL A 57 2.62 3.28 -1.15
N ASN A 58 2.12 3.83 -0.04
CA ASN A 58 0.88 4.61 -0.03
C ASN A 58 1.14 6.01 0.53
N THR A 59 0.85 7.02 -0.26
CA THR A 59 1.02 8.45 0.08
C THR A 59 -0.31 9.15 0.33
N SER A 60 -1.42 8.41 0.36
CA SER A 60 -2.76 8.94 0.60
C SER A 60 -2.86 9.57 1.99
N ILE A 61 -3.40 10.79 2.07
CA ILE A 61 -3.55 11.52 3.34
C ILE A 61 -4.91 11.31 4.00
N HIS A 62 -5.88 10.76 3.27
CA HIS A 62 -7.24 10.50 3.75
C HIS A 62 -7.64 9.05 3.48
N GLU A 63 -7.36 8.19 4.44
CA GLU A 63 -7.73 6.78 4.40
C GLU A 63 -8.19 6.32 5.78
N ALA A 64 -9.27 5.55 5.84
CA ALA A 64 -9.65 4.83 7.05
C ALA A 64 -8.81 3.55 7.16
N LEU A 65 -9.15 2.53 6.35
CA LEU A 65 -8.36 1.32 6.17
C LEU A 65 -8.35 0.97 4.67
N PRO A 66 -7.26 1.25 3.95
CA PRO A 66 -7.18 0.90 2.55
C PRO A 66 -7.29 -0.62 2.35
N ILE A 67 -8.20 -1.07 1.51
CA ILE A 67 -8.32 -2.50 1.16
C ILE A 67 -6.99 -3.01 0.57
N THR A 68 -6.29 -2.18 -0.18
CA THR A 68 -4.97 -2.49 -0.75
C THR A 68 -3.93 -2.84 0.31
N PHE A 69 -4.05 -2.34 1.56
CA PHE A 69 -3.16 -2.75 2.65
C PHE A 69 -3.40 -4.21 3.02
N LEU A 70 -4.66 -4.61 3.17
CA LEU A 70 -5.00 -6.00 3.49
C LEU A 70 -4.63 -6.94 2.34
N GLU A 71 -4.87 -6.53 1.09
CA GLU A 71 -4.46 -7.27 -0.10
C GLU A 71 -2.94 -7.44 -0.15
N ALA A 72 -2.16 -6.38 0.07
CA ALA A 72 -0.70 -6.43 0.10
C ALA A 72 -0.19 -7.38 1.21
N LEU A 73 -0.67 -7.21 2.43
CA LEU A 73 -0.26 -8.03 3.57
C LEU A 73 -0.65 -9.50 3.41
N ALA A 74 -1.76 -9.81 2.72
CA ALA A 74 -2.16 -11.18 2.42
C ALA A 74 -1.16 -11.92 1.52
N TYR A 75 -0.41 -11.20 0.70
CA TYR A 75 0.66 -11.74 -0.13
C TYR A 75 2.06 -11.52 0.46
N GLY A 76 2.15 -10.92 1.64
CA GLY A 76 3.42 -10.63 2.31
C GLY A 76 4.16 -9.42 1.75
N THR A 77 3.50 -8.60 0.94
CA THR A 77 4.00 -7.31 0.48
C THR A 77 3.93 -6.32 1.63
N LEU A 78 5.07 -5.70 1.99
CA LEU A 78 5.17 -4.81 3.14
C LEU A 78 4.64 -3.41 2.83
N LEU A 79 4.37 -2.64 3.88
CA LEU A 79 3.79 -1.31 3.77
C LEU A 79 4.83 -0.20 4.05
N VAL A 80 4.85 0.83 3.22
CA VAL A 80 5.48 2.12 3.55
C VAL A 80 4.43 3.20 3.33
N SER A 81 4.01 3.88 4.40
CA SER A 81 2.89 4.83 4.32
C SER A 81 2.95 5.90 5.40
N CYS A 82 2.33 7.06 5.08
CA CYS A 82 2.01 8.11 6.04
C CYS A 82 0.69 7.87 6.79
N ARG A 83 0.04 6.71 6.58
CA ARG A 83 -1.15 6.25 7.32
C ARG A 83 -0.82 4.96 8.08
N ASN A 84 -1.39 4.83 9.28
CA ASN A 84 -1.14 3.68 10.14
C ASN A 84 -2.43 3.11 10.75
N PRO A 85 -3.42 2.74 9.93
CA PRO A 85 -4.66 2.17 10.43
C PRO A 85 -4.37 0.85 11.17
N GLU A 86 -4.97 0.67 12.34
CA GLU A 86 -4.80 -0.52 13.20
C GLU A 86 -3.33 -0.92 13.46
N ASP A 87 -2.43 0.07 13.37
CA ASP A 87 -0.97 -0.11 13.45
C ASP A 87 -0.37 -1.02 12.35
N LEU A 88 -1.10 -1.29 11.27
CA LEU A 88 -0.65 -2.22 10.24
C LEU A 88 0.66 -1.79 9.60
N THR A 89 0.79 -0.49 9.30
CA THR A 89 2.01 0.03 8.68
C THR A 89 3.22 -0.08 9.60
N SER A 90 3.05 0.18 10.90
CA SER A 90 4.14 0.02 11.89
C SER A 90 4.48 -1.45 12.16
N LYS A 91 3.48 -2.33 12.15
CA LYS A 91 3.67 -3.77 12.41
C LYS A 91 4.33 -4.49 11.24
N PHE A 92 3.96 -4.13 10.01
CA PHE A 92 4.32 -4.86 8.79
C PHE A 92 5.00 -3.98 7.73
N GLY A 93 5.72 -2.98 8.17
CA GLY A 93 6.43 -2.07 7.28
C GLY A 93 7.01 -0.88 8.00
N ARG A 94 6.87 0.32 7.40
CA ARG A 94 7.40 1.57 7.97
C ARG A 94 6.36 2.70 7.87
N TYR A 95 5.96 3.19 9.02
CA TYR A 95 5.12 4.38 9.13
C TYR A 95 5.99 5.63 9.14
N THR A 96 5.79 6.52 8.17
CA THR A 96 6.59 7.74 7.98
C THR A 96 6.04 8.95 8.72
N GLY A 97 4.97 8.77 9.48
CA GLY A 97 4.27 9.87 10.16
C GLY A 97 3.29 10.61 9.23
N PRO A 98 2.41 11.44 9.80
CA PRO A 98 1.40 12.15 9.04
C PRO A 98 2.05 13.17 8.10
N VAL A 99 1.43 13.35 6.92
CA VAL A 99 1.78 14.40 5.96
C VAL A 99 0.99 15.64 6.28
N LEU A 100 1.69 16.78 6.37
CA LEU A 100 1.12 18.11 6.47
C LEU A 100 1.60 18.92 5.26
N GLY A 101 0.71 19.64 4.62
CA GLY A 101 1.05 20.38 3.40
C GLY A 101 1.18 19.48 2.17
N ASP A 102 2.14 19.77 1.31
CA ASP A 102 2.37 19.07 0.04
C ASP A 102 3.13 17.74 0.18
N GLY A 103 3.68 17.44 1.35
CA GLY A 103 4.35 16.18 1.67
C GLY A 103 5.78 16.05 1.12
N PHE A 104 6.35 17.06 0.48
CA PHE A 104 7.73 16.97 -0.02
C PHE A 104 8.76 16.83 1.10
N ASP A 105 8.46 17.34 2.28
CA ASP A 105 9.27 17.16 3.50
C ASP A 105 9.39 15.68 3.93
N LYS A 106 8.46 14.84 3.51
CA LYS A 106 8.44 13.39 3.82
C LYS A 106 9.24 12.53 2.84
N VAL A 107 9.65 13.07 1.70
CA VAL A 107 10.40 12.30 0.70
C VAL A 107 11.62 11.58 1.30
N PRO A 108 12.48 12.22 2.13
CA PRO A 108 13.62 11.53 2.73
C PRO A 108 13.19 10.35 3.64
N LEU A 109 12.09 10.51 4.40
CA LEU A 109 11.59 9.46 5.30
C LEU A 109 11.04 8.26 4.50
N PHE A 110 10.30 8.51 3.42
CA PHE A 110 9.84 7.45 2.53
C PHE A 110 11.02 6.73 1.87
N THR A 111 12.00 7.48 1.37
CA THR A 111 13.20 6.92 0.73
C THR A 111 13.95 6.01 1.70
N SER A 112 14.29 6.51 2.88
CA SER A 112 15.01 5.74 3.90
C SER A 112 14.23 4.50 4.36
N ALA A 113 12.90 4.61 4.50
CA ALA A 113 12.05 3.48 4.87
C ALA A 113 12.03 2.37 3.79
N ILE A 114 12.02 2.78 2.52
CA ILE A 114 12.07 1.84 1.39
C ILE A 114 13.45 1.18 1.33
N GLU A 115 14.54 1.95 1.39
CA GLU A 115 15.92 1.46 1.38
C GLU A 115 16.14 0.43 2.47
N GLU A 116 15.78 0.75 3.72
CA GLU A 116 15.92 -0.19 4.85
C GLU A 116 15.26 -1.54 4.58
N LEU A 117 14.02 -1.52 4.06
CA LEU A 117 13.28 -2.75 3.77
C LEU A 117 13.82 -3.49 2.54
N ILE A 118 14.39 -2.79 1.56
CA ILE A 118 15.00 -3.44 0.38
C ILE A 118 16.33 -4.08 0.75
N GLU A 119 17.17 -3.38 1.48
CA GLU A 119 18.51 -3.84 1.85
C GLU A 119 18.50 -4.94 2.90
N ASN A 120 17.56 -4.87 3.86
CA ASN A 120 17.46 -5.88 4.92
C ASN A 120 16.48 -7.01 4.54
N GLU A 121 16.98 -7.95 3.74
CA GLU A 121 16.18 -9.10 3.29
C GLU A 121 15.67 -9.96 4.45
N GLY A 122 16.47 -10.13 5.50
CA GLY A 122 16.09 -10.91 6.68
C GLY A 122 14.91 -10.30 7.42
N LEU A 123 14.96 -8.98 7.64
CA LEU A 123 13.84 -8.23 8.21
C LEU A 123 12.59 -8.32 7.32
N ARG A 124 12.76 -8.09 6.02
CA ARG A 124 11.66 -8.15 5.05
C ARG A 124 10.96 -9.49 5.06
N LYS A 125 11.71 -10.60 4.96
CA LYS A 125 11.14 -11.96 5.03
C LYS A 125 10.41 -12.22 6.34
N LYS A 126 10.98 -11.80 7.46
CA LYS A 126 10.35 -11.95 8.79
C LYS A 126 9.02 -11.20 8.88
N LEU A 127 8.99 -9.95 8.43
CA LEU A 127 7.76 -9.13 8.44
C LEU A 127 6.72 -9.67 7.47
N SER A 128 7.13 -10.12 6.28
CA SER A 128 6.26 -10.73 5.28
C SER A 128 5.53 -11.97 5.81
N CYS A 129 6.25 -12.91 6.44
CA CYS A 129 5.63 -14.09 7.05
C CYS A 129 4.60 -13.69 8.12
N LYS A 130 4.97 -12.78 9.01
CA LYS A 130 4.05 -12.28 10.06
C LYS A 130 2.81 -11.59 9.50
N ALA A 131 2.95 -10.84 8.40
CA ALA A 131 1.83 -10.18 7.74
C ALA A 131 0.82 -11.19 7.19
N VAL A 132 1.30 -12.22 6.51
CA VAL A 132 0.45 -13.29 5.98
C VAL A 132 -0.29 -14.04 7.10
N GLU A 133 0.41 -14.37 8.18
CA GLU A 133 -0.18 -15.02 9.36
C GLU A 133 -1.28 -14.13 9.96
N TYR A 134 -0.99 -12.86 10.18
CA TYR A 134 -1.94 -11.89 10.74
C TYR A 134 -3.23 -11.80 9.89
N ILE A 135 -3.10 -11.66 8.56
CA ILE A 135 -4.28 -11.58 7.69
C ILE A 135 -5.11 -12.87 7.74
N ARG A 136 -4.47 -14.03 7.75
CA ARG A 136 -5.16 -15.33 7.85
C ARG A 136 -5.92 -15.50 9.17
N GLU A 137 -5.40 -14.96 10.27
CA GLU A 137 -6.01 -15.08 11.60
C GLU A 137 -7.10 -14.04 11.84
N ILE A 138 -6.86 -12.78 11.45
CA ILE A 138 -7.73 -11.66 11.81
C ILE A 138 -8.81 -11.40 10.76
N HIS A 139 -8.46 -11.56 9.47
CA HIS A 139 -9.35 -11.23 8.34
C HIS A 139 -9.77 -12.45 7.48
N PRO A 140 -10.01 -13.64 8.02
CA PRO A 140 -10.45 -14.76 7.20
C PRO A 140 -11.89 -14.57 6.73
N VAL A 141 -12.16 -14.92 5.48
CA VAL A 141 -13.48 -14.75 4.83
C VAL A 141 -14.61 -15.40 5.64
N HIS A 142 -14.37 -16.57 6.24
CA HIS A 142 -15.40 -17.25 7.03
C HIS A 142 -15.84 -16.46 8.27
N LYS A 143 -14.93 -15.76 8.95
CA LYS A 143 -15.29 -14.88 10.09
C LYS A 143 -16.17 -13.71 9.62
N PHE A 144 -15.80 -13.08 8.51
CA PHE A 144 -16.61 -12.02 7.91
C PHE A 144 -18.02 -12.54 7.59
N GLN A 145 -18.13 -13.68 6.92
CA GLN A 145 -19.42 -14.30 6.59
C GLN A 145 -20.27 -14.64 7.82
N GLN A 146 -19.65 -15.14 8.89
CA GLN A 146 -20.34 -15.41 10.16
C GLN A 146 -20.89 -14.14 10.80
N HIS A 147 -20.07 -13.07 10.88
CA HIS A 147 -20.50 -11.78 11.41
C HIS A 147 -21.64 -11.17 10.59
N MET A 148 -21.56 -11.22 9.26
CA MET A 148 -22.63 -10.73 8.39
C MET A 148 -23.92 -11.50 8.56
N ARG A 149 -23.88 -12.84 8.61
CA ARG A 149 -25.05 -13.67 8.86
C ARG A 149 -25.71 -13.36 10.21
N LYS A 150 -24.90 -13.19 11.26
CA LYS A 150 -25.40 -12.81 12.59
C LYS A 150 -26.07 -11.45 12.54
N LEU A 151 -25.44 -10.44 11.93
CA LEU A 151 -26.00 -9.10 11.81
C LEU A 151 -27.37 -9.12 11.09
N ILE A 152 -27.46 -9.82 9.97
CA ILE A 152 -28.71 -9.95 9.20
C ILE A 152 -29.78 -10.63 10.04
N HIS A 153 -29.45 -11.71 10.75
CA HIS A 153 -30.39 -12.40 11.64
C HIS A 153 -30.91 -11.48 12.74
N ASP A 154 -30.01 -10.75 13.43
CA ASP A 154 -30.36 -9.86 14.54
C ASP A 154 -31.21 -8.66 14.07
N LEU A 155 -31.08 -8.22 12.83
CA LEU A 155 -31.89 -7.18 12.22
C LEU A 155 -33.28 -7.68 11.79
N ALA A 156 -33.37 -8.93 11.32
CA ALA A 156 -34.62 -9.51 10.85
C ALA A 156 -35.59 -9.90 12.01
N HIS A 157 -35.09 -9.94 13.25
CA HIS A 157 -35.85 -10.37 14.43
C HIS A 157 -36.05 -9.22 15.46
N LYS A 158 -35.80 -7.98 15.06
CA LYS A 158 -36.20 -6.74 15.76
C LYS A 158 -37.53 -6.22 15.20
#